data_6288d95e8711e01e56d092b7cbd3e95a
#
_entry.id   6288d95e8711e01e56d092b7cbd3e95a
#
_cell.length_a   1.000
_cell.length_b   1.000
_cell.length_c   1.000
_cell.angle_alpha   90.00
_cell.angle_beta   90.00
_cell.angle_gamma   90.00
#
_symmetry.space_group_name_H-M   'P 1'
#
loop_
_entity.id
_entity.type
_entity.pdbx_description
1 polymer ?
#
loop_
_entity_poly.entity_id
_entity_poly.type
_entity_poly.pdbx_seq_one_letter_code
_entity_poly.pdbx_strand_id
1 'polypeptide(L)'
;MIVAIEGMDGVGKTTVAKSIEKDLNFIYVKDPLKDLFELEKNHLEKISEKIFNQPDDKLISWYLGLEDCYALSSNKNKNIVMDRHVLLNYFWNGNENTEKIFETQIEMFGKPDLTILLTASPQTRMKRISDRDPNDPDLNKPTMKEYGYDKMIKFLDKYNFNYVIVDTETLSLSETIEKCKNLVKSRRI
;
A
#
# COMPACT_ATOMS: atom_id res chain seq x y z
N MET A 1 2.01 -16.46 -5.25
CA MET A 1 1.72 -15.79 -3.97
C MET A 1 1.76 -14.28 -4.15
N ILE A 2 0.74 -13.59 -3.70
CA ILE A 2 0.63 -12.12 -3.75
C ILE A 2 0.73 -11.57 -2.32
N VAL A 3 1.73 -10.72 -2.08
CA VAL A 3 1.95 -10.07 -0.78
C VAL A 3 1.78 -8.57 -0.95
N ALA A 4 0.96 -7.93 -0.12
CA ALA A 4 0.85 -6.47 -0.06
C ALA A 4 1.57 -5.93 1.19
N ILE A 5 2.41 -4.92 1.00
CA ILE A 5 3.03 -4.17 2.08
C ILE A 5 2.30 -2.83 2.21
N GLU A 6 1.61 -2.68 3.32
CA GLU A 6 0.71 -1.57 3.58
C GLU A 6 1.13 -0.72 4.77
N GLY A 7 0.53 0.44 4.91
CA GLY A 7 0.75 1.38 6.00
C GLY A 7 0.91 2.81 5.53
N MET A 8 0.98 3.73 6.46
CA MET A 8 1.10 5.17 6.21
C MET A 8 2.47 5.53 5.61
N ASP A 9 2.61 6.75 5.07
CA ASP A 9 3.90 7.22 4.55
C ASP A 9 4.93 7.35 5.68
N GLY A 10 6.19 7.00 5.36
CA GLY A 10 7.30 7.00 6.34
C GLY A 10 7.47 5.70 7.15
N VAL A 11 6.62 4.68 7.00
CA VAL A 11 6.76 3.41 7.76
C VAL A 11 7.77 2.42 7.18
N GLY A 12 8.28 2.64 5.95
CA GLY A 12 9.29 1.78 5.34
C GLY A 12 8.76 0.74 4.34
N LYS A 13 7.54 0.90 3.80
CA LYS A 13 6.93 -0.02 2.82
C LYS A 13 7.86 -0.40 1.68
N THR A 14 8.37 0.59 0.96
CA THR A 14 9.24 0.40 -0.21
C THR A 14 10.52 -0.37 0.14
N THR A 15 11.10 -0.10 1.29
CA THR A 15 12.32 -0.78 1.75
C THR A 15 12.08 -2.25 2.02
N VAL A 16 10.97 -2.57 2.71
CA VAL A 16 10.57 -3.95 3.00
C VAL A 16 10.22 -4.69 1.70
N ALA A 17 9.41 -4.08 0.83
CA ALA A 17 8.99 -4.71 -0.43
C ALA A 17 10.19 -5.03 -1.34
N LYS A 18 11.13 -4.10 -1.51
CA LYS A 18 12.37 -4.32 -2.28
C LYS A 18 13.28 -5.38 -1.67
N SER A 19 13.30 -5.53 -0.34
CA SER A 19 14.05 -6.59 0.30
C SER A 19 13.41 -7.96 0.07
N ILE A 20 12.07 -8.05 0.08
CA ILE A 20 11.35 -9.28 -0.28
C ILE A 20 11.59 -9.65 -1.75
N GLU A 21 11.53 -8.67 -2.67
CA GLU A 21 11.88 -8.87 -4.08
C GLU A 21 13.25 -9.52 -4.22
N LYS A 22 14.25 -8.88 -3.64
CA LYS A 22 15.67 -9.28 -3.77
C LYS A 22 15.95 -10.66 -3.17
N ASP A 23 15.46 -10.89 -1.93
CA ASP A 23 15.90 -12.04 -1.12
C ASP A 23 14.99 -13.26 -1.29
N LEU A 24 13.74 -13.08 -1.74
CA LEU A 24 12.76 -14.16 -1.88
C LEU A 24 12.34 -14.42 -3.34
N ASN A 25 12.94 -13.73 -4.30
CA ASN A 25 12.64 -13.86 -5.73
C ASN A 25 11.15 -13.58 -6.03
N PHE A 26 10.65 -12.46 -5.52
CA PHE A 26 9.35 -11.89 -5.85
C PHE A 26 9.52 -10.81 -6.93
N ILE A 27 8.47 -10.55 -7.69
CA ILE A 27 8.40 -9.39 -8.59
C ILE A 27 7.89 -8.20 -7.76
N TYR A 28 8.64 -7.11 -7.73
CA TYR A 28 8.20 -5.87 -7.10
C TYR A 28 7.20 -5.14 -7.99
N VAL A 29 6.06 -4.77 -7.42
CA VAL A 29 4.99 -4.04 -8.12
C VAL A 29 4.69 -2.74 -7.38
N LYS A 30 4.85 -1.64 -8.10
CA LYS A 30 4.47 -0.29 -7.67
C LYS A 30 4.03 0.48 -8.89
N ASP A 31 2.97 1.30 -8.76
CA ASP A 31 2.42 2.10 -9.84
C ASP A 31 2.12 1.25 -11.12
N PRO A 32 1.35 0.15 -11.01
CA PRO A 32 1.21 -0.85 -12.08
C PRO A 32 0.54 -0.31 -13.35
N LEU A 33 -0.21 0.79 -13.30
CA LEU A 33 -0.77 1.42 -14.49
C LEU A 33 0.30 2.10 -15.35
N LYS A 34 1.42 2.47 -14.76
CA LYS A 34 2.56 2.99 -15.53
C LYS A 34 3.06 1.95 -16.54
N ASP A 35 3.21 0.71 -16.08
CA ASP A 35 3.67 -0.39 -16.92
C ASP A 35 2.58 -0.81 -17.92
N LEU A 36 1.30 -0.83 -17.48
CA LEU A 36 0.17 -1.17 -18.35
C LEU A 36 0.02 -0.24 -19.56
N PHE A 37 0.18 1.07 -19.32
CA PHE A 37 -0.02 2.07 -20.36
C PHE A 37 1.28 2.53 -21.03
N GLU A 38 2.42 1.92 -20.67
CA GLU A 38 3.75 2.32 -21.15
C GLU A 38 4.02 3.83 -20.97
N LEU A 39 3.46 4.39 -19.88
CA LEU A 39 3.53 5.82 -19.61
C LEU A 39 4.88 6.21 -18.99
N GLU A 40 5.42 7.32 -19.44
CA GLU A 40 6.48 7.98 -18.68
C GLU A 40 5.93 8.47 -17.33
N LYS A 41 6.80 8.48 -16.32
CA LYS A 41 6.43 8.86 -14.94
C LYS A 41 5.69 10.20 -14.87
N ASN A 42 6.15 11.20 -15.60
CA ASN A 42 5.55 12.55 -15.66
C ASN A 42 4.14 12.57 -16.28
N HIS A 43 3.80 11.65 -17.17
CA HIS A 43 2.45 11.53 -17.73
C HIS A 43 1.48 10.97 -16.72
N LEU A 44 1.89 9.92 -16.00
CA LEU A 44 1.05 9.34 -14.94
C LEU A 44 0.80 10.33 -13.81
N GLU A 45 1.82 11.08 -13.39
CA GLU A 45 1.70 12.14 -12.39
C GLU A 45 0.68 13.21 -12.80
N LYS A 46 0.68 13.66 -14.06
CA LYS A 46 -0.29 14.61 -14.58
C LYS A 46 -1.72 14.06 -14.64
N ILE A 47 -1.87 12.78 -14.96
CA ILE A 47 -3.19 12.11 -14.95
C ILE A 47 -3.69 12.04 -13.52
N SER A 48 -2.88 11.58 -12.59
CA SER A 48 -3.18 11.48 -11.16
C SER A 48 -3.57 12.84 -10.58
N GLU A 49 -2.81 13.89 -10.88
CA GLU A 49 -3.11 15.26 -10.43
C GLU A 49 -4.49 15.73 -10.90
N LYS A 50 -4.83 15.49 -12.17
CA LYS A 50 -6.15 15.85 -12.71
C LYS A 50 -7.28 15.09 -12.04
N ILE A 51 -7.08 13.82 -11.71
CA ILE A 51 -8.08 12.97 -11.04
C ILE A 51 -8.21 13.39 -9.58
N PHE A 52 -7.13 13.62 -8.86
CA PHE A 52 -7.16 14.05 -7.45
C PHE A 52 -7.74 15.46 -7.25
N ASN A 53 -7.73 16.28 -8.30
CA ASN A 53 -8.39 17.59 -8.28
C ASN A 53 -9.90 17.52 -8.61
N GLN A 54 -10.46 16.33 -8.87
CA GLN A 54 -11.92 16.18 -9.02
C GLN A 54 -12.60 16.21 -7.65
N PRO A 55 -13.81 16.77 -7.57
CA PRO A 55 -14.56 16.85 -6.31
C PRO A 55 -15.21 15.51 -5.90
N ASP A 56 -15.16 14.48 -6.74
CA ASP A 56 -15.85 13.21 -6.53
C ASP A 56 -14.86 12.12 -6.08
N ASP A 57 -14.90 11.78 -4.80
CA ASP A 57 -14.12 10.70 -4.18
C ASP A 57 -14.38 9.32 -4.82
N LYS A 58 -15.52 9.11 -5.46
CA LYS A 58 -15.80 7.86 -6.19
C LYS A 58 -14.86 7.70 -7.38
N LEU A 59 -14.65 8.78 -8.14
CA LEU A 59 -13.73 8.75 -9.28
C LEU A 59 -12.30 8.46 -8.82
N ILE A 60 -11.86 9.10 -7.74
CA ILE A 60 -10.53 8.88 -7.16
C ILE A 60 -10.41 7.42 -6.68
N SER A 61 -11.43 6.92 -5.95
CA SER A 61 -11.45 5.53 -5.44
C SER A 61 -11.38 4.50 -6.57
N TRP A 62 -12.10 4.72 -7.67
CA TRP A 62 -12.05 3.86 -8.84
C TRP A 62 -10.70 3.89 -9.56
N TYR A 63 -10.11 5.08 -9.73
CA TYR A 63 -8.83 5.24 -10.39
C TYR A 63 -7.71 4.51 -9.63
N LEU A 64 -7.61 4.73 -8.32
CA LEU A 64 -6.63 4.04 -7.49
C LEU A 64 -6.93 2.54 -7.40
N GLY A 65 -8.22 2.16 -7.31
CA GLY A 65 -8.63 0.76 -7.30
C GLY A 65 -8.34 0.03 -8.62
N LEU A 66 -8.28 0.72 -9.75
CA LEU A 66 -7.86 0.11 -11.02
C LEU A 66 -6.42 -0.40 -10.97
N GLU A 67 -5.52 0.31 -10.29
CA GLU A 67 -4.14 -0.13 -10.06
C GLU A 67 -4.11 -1.45 -9.29
N ASP A 68 -4.89 -1.53 -8.21
CA ASP A 68 -4.99 -2.71 -7.36
C ASP A 68 -5.57 -3.91 -8.12
N CYS A 69 -6.68 -3.69 -8.82
CA CYS A 69 -7.35 -4.73 -9.61
C CYS A 69 -6.45 -5.25 -10.74
N TYR A 70 -5.75 -4.37 -11.44
CA TYR A 70 -4.81 -4.76 -12.49
C TYR A 70 -3.64 -5.56 -11.92
N ALA A 71 -3.04 -5.11 -10.82
CA ALA A 71 -1.93 -5.81 -10.17
C ALA A 71 -2.31 -7.23 -9.76
N LEU A 72 -3.49 -7.40 -9.14
CA LEU A 72 -4.00 -8.73 -8.75
C LEU A 72 -4.28 -9.62 -9.97
N SER A 73 -4.97 -9.09 -10.98
CA SER A 73 -5.40 -9.87 -12.17
C SER A 73 -4.23 -10.33 -13.01
N SER A 74 -3.27 -9.44 -13.26
CA SER A 74 -2.14 -9.70 -14.16
C SER A 74 -1.08 -10.61 -13.57
N ASN A 75 -1.15 -10.90 -12.26
CA ASN A 75 -0.10 -11.60 -11.55
C ASN A 75 -0.57 -12.82 -10.74
N LYS A 76 -1.77 -13.34 -11.00
CA LYS A 76 -2.37 -14.47 -10.26
C LYS A 76 -1.46 -15.69 -10.07
N ASN A 77 -0.61 -15.97 -11.04
CA ASN A 77 0.29 -17.15 -11.03
C ASN A 77 1.75 -16.79 -10.74
N LYS A 78 2.02 -15.60 -10.24
CA LYS A 78 3.37 -15.13 -9.94
C LYS A 78 3.55 -14.89 -8.45
N ASN A 79 4.81 -14.85 -8.01
CA ASN A 79 5.15 -14.35 -6.69
C ASN A 79 5.40 -12.84 -6.82
N ILE A 80 4.50 -12.02 -6.31
CA ILE A 80 4.63 -10.57 -6.34
C ILE A 80 4.59 -9.98 -4.94
N VAL A 81 5.31 -8.89 -4.76
CA VAL A 81 5.21 -8.02 -3.60
C VAL A 81 4.78 -6.62 -4.05
N MET A 82 3.63 -6.19 -3.57
CA MET A 82 3.04 -4.89 -3.88
C MET A 82 3.47 -3.85 -2.83
N ASP A 83 4.02 -2.73 -3.29
CA ASP A 83 4.27 -1.55 -2.44
C ASP A 83 3.03 -0.66 -2.46
N ARG A 84 2.12 -0.91 -1.59
CA ARG A 84 0.73 -0.47 -1.45
C ARG A 84 -0.28 -1.37 -2.18
N HIS A 85 -1.49 -1.32 -1.70
CA HIS A 85 -2.70 -1.92 -2.24
C HIS A 85 -3.89 -1.09 -1.74
N VAL A 86 -5.06 -1.67 -1.59
CA VAL A 86 -6.34 -1.01 -1.32
C VAL A 86 -6.41 -0.18 -0.03
N LEU A 87 -5.58 -0.47 1.01
CA LEU A 87 -5.76 0.16 2.32
C LEU A 87 -5.51 1.66 2.32
N LEU A 88 -4.49 2.11 1.61
CA LEU A 88 -4.19 3.54 1.56
C LEU A 88 -5.27 4.30 0.77
N ASN A 89 -5.78 3.70 -0.32
CA ASN A 89 -6.92 4.25 -1.04
C ASN A 89 -8.15 4.35 -0.12
N TYR A 90 -8.47 3.26 0.61
CA TYR A 90 -9.60 3.27 1.55
C TYR A 90 -9.40 4.26 2.70
N PHE A 91 -8.19 4.39 3.21
CA PHE A 91 -7.91 5.37 4.26
C PHE A 91 -8.29 6.78 3.85
N TRP A 92 -7.92 7.19 2.64
CA TRP A 92 -8.18 8.53 2.11
C TRP A 92 -9.60 8.72 1.62
N ASN A 93 -10.11 7.79 0.86
CA ASN A 93 -11.33 7.96 0.06
C ASN A 93 -12.49 7.07 0.53
N GLY A 94 -12.26 6.16 1.48
CA GLY A 94 -13.28 5.26 2.02
C GLY A 94 -14.26 5.98 2.92
N ASN A 95 -15.54 5.99 2.53
CA ASN A 95 -16.66 6.53 3.29
C ASN A 95 -17.96 5.83 2.83
N GLU A 96 -19.10 6.19 3.40
CA GLU A 96 -20.39 5.57 3.07
C GLU A 96 -20.76 5.63 1.58
N ASN A 97 -20.31 6.67 0.86
CA ASN A 97 -20.59 6.84 -0.57
C ASN A 97 -19.69 6.01 -1.47
N THR A 98 -18.51 5.63 -0.99
CA THR A 98 -17.49 4.90 -1.76
C THR A 98 -17.35 3.45 -1.32
N GLU A 99 -17.93 3.05 -0.20
CA GLU A 99 -17.82 1.71 0.38
C GLU A 99 -18.12 0.59 -0.64
N LYS A 100 -19.18 0.77 -1.45
CA LYS A 100 -19.56 -0.21 -2.48
C LYS A 100 -18.52 -0.40 -3.57
N ILE A 101 -17.68 0.62 -3.82
CA ILE A 101 -16.57 0.52 -4.78
C ILE A 101 -15.55 -0.48 -4.27
N PHE A 102 -15.11 -0.33 -3.02
CA PHE A 102 -14.12 -1.22 -2.41
C PHE A 102 -14.63 -2.65 -2.27
N GLU A 103 -15.89 -2.81 -1.85
CA GLU A 103 -16.54 -4.11 -1.78
C GLU A 103 -16.56 -4.80 -3.15
N THR A 104 -16.97 -4.09 -4.21
CA THR A 104 -17.01 -4.62 -5.58
C THR A 104 -15.61 -5.00 -6.08
N GLN A 105 -14.60 -4.20 -5.81
CA GLN A 105 -13.21 -4.51 -6.19
C GLN A 105 -12.73 -5.80 -5.51
N ILE A 106 -12.98 -5.96 -4.21
CA ILE A 106 -12.61 -7.16 -3.46
C ILE A 106 -13.37 -8.40 -3.96
N GLU A 107 -14.68 -8.29 -4.20
CA GLU A 107 -15.52 -9.39 -4.69
C GLU A 107 -15.06 -9.87 -6.09
N MET A 108 -14.74 -8.95 -7.00
CA MET A 108 -14.42 -9.28 -8.38
C MET A 108 -12.96 -9.72 -8.58
N PHE A 109 -12.03 -9.08 -7.90
CA PHE A 109 -10.59 -9.26 -8.15
C PHE A 109 -9.86 -10.03 -7.04
N GLY A 110 -10.48 -10.16 -5.88
CA GLY A 110 -9.93 -10.87 -4.74
C GLY A 110 -9.05 -9.99 -3.84
N LYS A 111 -8.21 -10.66 -3.08
CA LYS A 111 -7.33 -10.07 -2.06
C LYS A 111 -5.92 -10.63 -2.20
N PRO A 112 -4.88 -9.93 -1.72
CA PRO A 112 -3.56 -10.53 -1.54
C PRO A 112 -3.61 -11.78 -0.64
N ASP A 113 -2.71 -12.74 -0.90
CA ASP A 113 -2.56 -13.92 -0.04
C ASP A 113 -2.12 -13.55 1.38
N LEU A 114 -1.37 -12.44 1.49
CA LEU A 114 -0.92 -11.86 2.75
C LEU A 114 -0.82 -10.34 2.64
N THR A 115 -1.40 -9.64 3.60
CA THR A 115 -1.18 -8.21 3.81
C THR A 115 -0.31 -7.99 5.04
N ILE A 116 0.81 -7.30 4.90
CA ILE A 116 1.65 -6.88 6.02
C ILE A 116 1.42 -5.39 6.25
N LEU A 117 0.72 -5.05 7.34
CA LEU A 117 0.47 -3.68 7.74
C LEU A 117 1.61 -3.19 8.63
N LEU A 118 2.44 -2.31 8.08
CA LEU A 118 3.51 -1.65 8.83
C LEU A 118 2.94 -0.45 9.59
N THR A 119 3.27 -0.34 10.87
CA THR A 119 2.83 0.77 11.73
C THR A 119 4.01 1.53 12.32
N ALA A 120 3.82 2.81 12.57
CA ALA A 120 4.68 3.68 13.36
C ALA A 120 3.91 4.95 13.76
N SER A 121 4.32 5.60 14.82
CA SER A 121 3.71 6.88 15.25
C SER A 121 3.92 7.99 14.21
N PRO A 122 3.07 9.01 14.19
CA PRO A 122 3.25 10.18 13.33
C PRO A 122 4.64 10.82 13.50
N GLN A 123 5.13 10.92 14.72
CA GLN A 123 6.44 11.49 15.05
C GLN A 123 7.57 10.70 14.39
N THR A 124 7.55 9.39 14.52
CA THR A 124 8.54 8.50 13.91
C THR A 124 8.50 8.57 12.38
N ARG A 125 7.31 8.60 11.79
CA ARG A 125 7.15 8.72 10.34
C ARG A 125 7.68 10.04 9.80
N MET A 126 7.31 11.16 10.44
CA MET A 126 7.80 12.50 10.08
C MET A 126 9.33 12.58 10.20
N LYS A 127 9.90 12.07 11.29
CA LYS A 127 11.35 12.03 11.45
C LYS A 127 12.04 11.27 10.32
N ARG A 128 11.57 10.07 9.99
CA ARG A 128 12.15 9.24 8.92
C ARG A 128 12.10 9.91 7.55
N ILE A 129 11.01 10.63 7.25
CA ILE A 129 10.88 11.37 5.99
C ILE A 129 11.83 12.56 6.00
N SER A 130 11.86 13.35 7.09
CA SER A 130 12.75 14.50 7.23
C SER A 130 14.23 14.13 7.19
N ASP A 131 14.62 13.00 7.79
CA ASP A 131 16.00 12.49 7.76
C ASP A 131 16.43 12.08 6.33
N ARG A 132 15.47 11.64 5.51
CA ARG A 132 15.69 11.27 4.10
C ARG A 132 15.75 12.51 3.19
N ASP A 133 14.82 13.41 3.33
CA ASP A 133 14.69 14.66 2.61
C ASP A 133 13.94 15.70 3.45
N PRO A 134 14.63 16.70 4.00
CA PRO A 134 14.00 17.75 4.80
C PRO A 134 12.97 18.59 4.04
N ASN A 135 13.02 18.57 2.70
CA ASN A 135 12.10 19.30 1.81
C ASN A 135 11.00 18.40 1.21
N ASP A 136 10.88 17.17 1.66
CA ASP A 136 9.86 16.24 1.15
C ASP A 136 8.44 16.84 1.35
N PRO A 137 7.66 16.99 0.27
CA PRO A 137 6.33 17.60 0.34
C PRO A 137 5.36 16.81 1.24
N ASP A 138 5.61 15.54 1.47
CA ASP A 138 4.78 14.72 2.35
C ASP A 138 4.77 15.23 3.80
N LEU A 139 5.85 15.89 4.24
CA LEU A 139 5.94 16.47 5.60
C LEU A 139 4.84 17.48 5.90
N ASN A 140 4.30 18.14 4.86
CA ASN A 140 3.25 19.16 4.98
C ASN A 140 1.84 18.56 4.90
N LYS A 141 1.68 17.29 4.61
CA LYS A 141 0.36 16.64 4.51
C LYS A 141 -0.30 16.56 5.90
N PRO A 142 -1.57 16.96 6.06
CA PRO A 142 -2.31 16.84 7.32
C PRO A 142 -2.22 15.43 7.94
N THR A 143 -2.26 14.42 7.11
CA THR A 143 -2.22 13.00 7.49
C THR A 143 -0.90 12.52 8.06
N MET A 144 0.17 13.28 7.88
CA MET A 144 1.39 12.98 8.62
C MET A 144 1.20 13.08 10.13
N LYS A 145 0.19 13.82 10.59
CA LYS A 145 -0.18 13.97 12.01
C LYS A 145 -1.18 12.93 12.49
N GLU A 146 -1.74 12.12 11.57
CA GLU A 146 -2.75 11.13 11.91
C GLU A 146 -2.14 9.75 12.19
N TYR A 147 -2.72 9.02 13.13
CA TYR A 147 -2.36 7.62 13.37
C TYR A 147 -2.94 6.70 12.30
N GLY A 148 -4.20 6.86 11.95
CA GLY A 148 -4.86 6.27 10.76
C GLY A 148 -5.06 4.75 10.72
N TYR A 149 -4.39 3.98 11.56
CA TYR A 149 -4.38 2.52 11.44
C TYR A 149 -5.68 1.86 11.87
N ASP A 150 -6.46 2.46 12.78
CA ASP A 150 -7.74 1.89 13.22
C ASP A 150 -8.73 1.76 12.07
N LYS A 151 -8.77 2.74 11.15
CA LYS A 151 -9.60 2.67 9.95
C LYS A 151 -9.15 1.56 9.01
N MET A 152 -7.84 1.39 8.85
CA MET A 152 -7.25 0.32 8.03
C MET A 152 -7.54 -1.06 8.63
N ILE A 153 -7.38 -1.23 9.93
CA ILE A 153 -7.63 -2.50 10.65
C ILE A 153 -9.10 -2.89 10.54
N LYS A 154 -10.02 -1.94 10.79
CA LYS A 154 -11.46 -2.19 10.63
C LYS A 154 -11.84 -2.64 9.22
N PHE A 155 -11.18 -2.11 8.19
CA PHE A 155 -11.38 -2.55 6.82
C PHE A 155 -10.86 -3.97 6.59
N LEU A 156 -9.66 -4.29 7.06
CA LEU A 156 -9.08 -5.63 6.95
C LEU A 156 -9.97 -6.67 7.64
N ASP A 157 -10.47 -6.37 8.82
CA ASP A 157 -11.38 -7.25 9.58
C ASP A 157 -12.72 -7.41 8.87
N LYS A 158 -13.33 -6.30 8.42
CA LYS A 158 -14.63 -6.30 7.73
C LYS A 158 -14.63 -7.21 6.50
N TYR A 159 -13.55 -7.16 5.72
CA TYR A 159 -13.43 -7.93 4.48
C TYR A 159 -12.62 -9.22 4.64
N ASN A 160 -12.34 -9.66 5.86
CA ASN A 160 -11.63 -10.90 6.18
C ASN A 160 -10.29 -11.02 5.39
N PHE A 161 -9.43 -10.01 5.47
CA PHE A 161 -8.08 -10.10 4.92
C PHE A 161 -7.21 -11.03 5.78
N ASN A 162 -6.30 -11.78 5.15
CA ASN A 162 -5.22 -12.44 5.86
C ASN A 162 -4.10 -11.42 6.08
N TYR A 163 -4.00 -10.86 7.28
CA TYR A 163 -3.04 -9.80 7.55
C TYR A 163 -2.24 -9.99 8.84
N VAL A 164 -1.10 -9.31 8.92
CA VAL A 164 -0.26 -9.20 10.13
C VAL A 164 0.18 -7.77 10.31
N ILE A 165 0.10 -7.28 11.54
CA ILE A 165 0.62 -5.95 11.92
C ILE A 165 2.08 -6.10 12.34
N VAL A 166 2.95 -5.25 11.80
CA VAL A 166 4.35 -5.13 12.20
C VAL A 166 4.63 -3.71 12.64
N ASP A 167 4.81 -3.54 13.94
CA ASP A 167 5.27 -2.27 14.50
C ASP A 167 6.75 -2.07 14.16
N THR A 168 7.02 -1.02 13.41
CA THR A 168 8.36 -0.66 12.95
C THR A 168 9.07 0.33 13.88
N GLU A 169 8.39 0.79 14.92
CA GLU A 169 8.94 1.72 15.89
C GLU A 169 9.82 1.01 16.92
N THR A 170 9.40 -0.19 17.30
CA THR A 170 10.09 -1.03 18.30
C THR A 170 11.19 -1.90 17.72
N LEU A 171 11.33 -1.94 16.37
CA LEU A 171 12.28 -2.76 15.64
C LEU A 171 13.26 -1.89 14.86
N SER A 172 14.50 -2.31 14.76
CA SER A 172 15.44 -1.77 13.78
C SER A 172 14.96 -2.08 12.36
N LEU A 173 15.51 -1.39 11.38
CA LEU A 173 15.18 -1.65 9.96
C LEU A 173 15.50 -3.09 9.56
N SER A 174 16.64 -3.64 10.00
CA SER A 174 17.02 -5.03 9.67
C SER A 174 16.10 -6.05 10.33
N GLU A 175 15.69 -5.84 11.57
CA GLU A 175 14.72 -6.70 12.25
C GLU A 175 13.35 -6.64 11.61
N THR A 176 12.90 -5.46 11.21
CA THR A 176 11.64 -5.28 10.48
C THR A 176 11.65 -6.07 9.17
N ILE A 177 12.71 -5.92 8.38
CA ILE A 177 12.89 -6.64 7.10
C ILE A 177 12.88 -8.15 7.34
N GLU A 178 13.66 -8.64 8.30
CA GLU A 178 13.76 -10.07 8.55
C GLU A 178 12.44 -10.66 9.06
N LYS A 179 11.74 -9.95 9.93
CA LYS A 179 10.39 -10.32 10.39
C LYS A 179 9.41 -10.44 9.23
N CYS A 180 9.38 -9.45 8.34
CA CYS A 180 8.49 -9.47 7.17
C CYS A 180 8.84 -10.62 6.21
N LYS A 181 10.12 -10.87 5.93
CA LYS A 181 10.55 -12.01 5.12
C LYS A 181 10.15 -13.36 5.74
N ASN A 182 10.28 -13.51 7.04
CA ASN A 182 9.89 -14.74 7.73
C ASN A 182 8.37 -14.96 7.70
N LEU A 183 7.56 -13.89 7.80
CA LEU A 183 6.12 -13.96 7.59
C LEU A 183 5.75 -14.44 6.18
N VAL A 184 6.45 -13.99 5.16
CA VAL A 184 6.24 -14.44 3.78
C VAL A 184 6.67 -15.90 3.61
N LYS A 185 7.85 -16.27 4.10
CA LYS A 185 8.36 -17.67 4.02
C LYS A 185 7.43 -18.66 4.69
N SER A 186 6.89 -18.34 5.87
CA SER A 186 6.02 -19.23 6.64
C SER A 186 4.65 -19.50 5.98
N ARG A 187 4.27 -18.68 4.99
CA ARG A 187 3.01 -18.82 4.23
C ARG A 187 3.22 -19.28 2.78
N ARG A 188 4.46 -19.47 2.38
CA ARG A 188 4.82 -20.01 1.08
C ARG A 188 4.74 -21.54 1.16
N ILE A 189 3.63 -22.10 0.72
CA ILE A 189 3.41 -23.57 0.62
C ILE A 189 3.98 -24.06 -0.70
#